data_bea41fcd1ed987dba05ac710864f49c6
#
_entry.id   bea41fcd1ed987dba05ac710864f49c6
#
_cell.length_a   1.000
_cell.length_b   1.000
_cell.length_c   1.000
_cell.angle_alpha   90.00
_cell.angle_beta   90.00
_cell.angle_gamma   90.00
#
_symmetry.space_group_name_H-M   'P 1'
#
loop_
_entity.id
_entity.type
_entity.pdbx_description
1 polymer ?
#
loop_
_entity_poly.entity_id
_entity_poly.type
_entity_poly.pdbx_seq_one_letter_code
_entity_poly.pdbx_strand_id
1 'polypeptide(L)'
;MTTIKPKSPARNRRETTPAPTEKRASGNWNPDWEPFATLDPAWTEKAIALAIAPRIAGALDAKTSALIGIALDASVTHLYVPGIRRHIQRALAAGASREEITAVLQLATLQGLHSMCVAAPILIEELASAAAANNKATTRTRR
;
A
#
# COMPACT_ATOMS: atom_id res chain seq x y z
N MET A 1 -34.83 -14.73 48.88
CA MET A 1 -34.48 -15.19 47.53
C MET A 1 -34.53 -14.01 46.57
N THR A 2 -33.41 -13.43 46.28
CA THR A 2 -33.31 -12.22 45.44
C THR A 2 -32.95 -12.65 44.03
N THR A 3 -33.91 -12.50 43.13
CA THR A 3 -33.76 -12.89 41.71
C THR A 3 -32.89 -11.87 40.98
N ILE A 4 -31.65 -12.24 40.64
CA ILE A 4 -30.76 -11.42 39.82
C ILE A 4 -31.21 -11.54 38.36
N LYS A 5 -31.69 -10.43 37.80
CA LYS A 5 -32.06 -10.29 36.38
C LYS A 5 -30.78 -10.29 35.54
N PRO A 6 -30.64 -11.12 34.53
CA PRO A 6 -29.42 -11.09 33.69
C PRO A 6 -29.38 -9.78 32.88
N LYS A 7 -28.24 -9.09 32.97
CA LYS A 7 -27.93 -7.89 32.20
C LYS A 7 -27.82 -8.27 30.73
N SER A 8 -28.68 -7.74 29.87
CA SER A 8 -28.59 -7.88 28.41
C SER A 8 -27.20 -7.48 27.93
N PRO A 9 -26.59 -8.27 27.03
CA PRO A 9 -25.30 -7.87 26.45
C PRO A 9 -25.50 -6.58 25.64
N ALA A 10 -24.63 -5.61 25.89
CA ALA A 10 -24.59 -4.37 25.13
C ALA A 10 -24.47 -4.71 23.64
N ARG A 11 -25.46 -4.30 22.87
CA ARG A 11 -25.52 -4.43 21.42
C ARG A 11 -24.36 -3.64 20.86
N ASN A 12 -23.28 -4.35 20.50
CA ASN A 12 -22.10 -3.78 19.86
C ASN A 12 -22.60 -3.07 18.59
N ARG A 13 -22.62 -1.73 18.63
CA ARG A 13 -22.96 -0.91 17.48
C ARG A 13 -21.85 -1.18 16.47
N ARG A 14 -22.08 -2.11 15.52
CA ARG A 14 -21.22 -2.27 14.36
C ARG A 14 -21.18 -0.90 13.69
N GLU A 15 -20.03 -0.25 13.73
CA GLU A 15 -19.78 0.93 12.91
C GLU A 15 -20.07 0.55 11.47
N THR A 16 -21.16 1.08 10.93
CA THR A 16 -21.54 0.82 9.53
C THR A 16 -20.57 1.61 8.64
N THR A 17 -20.04 0.94 7.65
CA THR A 17 -19.25 1.61 6.61
C THR A 17 -20.10 2.70 5.96
N PRO A 18 -19.59 3.95 5.88
CA PRO A 18 -20.33 5.03 5.23
C PRO A 18 -20.60 4.69 3.76
N ALA A 19 -21.83 4.88 3.32
CA ALA A 19 -22.19 4.72 1.92
C ALA A 19 -21.40 5.66 1.00
N PRO A 20 -21.24 5.36 -0.30
CA PRO A 20 -20.54 6.22 -1.23
C PRO A 20 -20.99 7.68 -1.20
N THR A 21 -22.28 7.92 -1.02
CA THR A 21 -22.86 9.26 -0.91
C THR A 21 -22.37 10.02 0.33
N GLU A 22 -22.31 9.35 1.48
CA GLU A 22 -21.80 9.94 2.73
C GLU A 22 -20.30 10.23 2.64
N LYS A 23 -19.54 9.36 1.98
CA LYS A 23 -18.13 9.56 1.74
C LYS A 23 -17.84 10.73 0.81
N ARG A 24 -18.66 10.94 -0.22
CA ARG A 24 -18.59 12.13 -1.08
C ARG A 24 -18.85 13.40 -0.27
N ALA A 25 -19.89 13.39 0.55
CA ALA A 25 -20.26 14.53 1.40
C ALA A 25 -19.20 14.87 2.44
N SER A 26 -18.47 13.88 2.95
CA SER A 26 -17.40 14.07 3.95
C SER A 26 -16.06 14.55 3.37
N GLY A 27 -15.94 14.72 2.05
CA GLY A 27 -14.68 15.07 1.37
C GLY A 27 -13.63 13.94 1.34
N ASN A 28 -13.99 12.75 1.81
CA ASN A 28 -13.11 11.57 1.82
C ASN A 28 -13.29 10.64 0.61
N TRP A 29 -13.97 11.14 -0.41
CA TRP A 29 -14.18 10.41 -1.66
C TRP A 29 -12.91 10.43 -2.52
N ASN A 30 -12.61 9.29 -3.13
CA ASN A 30 -11.60 9.20 -4.16
C ASN A 30 -12.29 9.33 -5.53
N PRO A 31 -12.04 10.40 -6.31
CA PRO A 31 -12.67 10.61 -7.62
C PRO A 31 -12.45 9.45 -8.60
N ASP A 32 -11.34 8.73 -8.49
CA ASP A 32 -11.03 7.59 -9.37
C ASP A 32 -12.00 6.40 -9.16
N TRP A 33 -12.78 6.42 -8.08
CA TRP A 33 -13.80 5.40 -7.81
C TRP A 33 -15.17 5.74 -8.41
N GLU A 34 -15.32 6.94 -9.00
CA GLU A 34 -16.58 7.37 -9.59
C GLU A 34 -17.11 6.41 -10.67
N PRO A 35 -16.28 5.90 -11.60
CA PRO A 35 -16.75 4.91 -12.57
C PRO A 35 -17.27 3.63 -11.92
N PHE A 36 -16.59 3.13 -10.88
CA PHE A 36 -17.04 1.94 -10.14
C PHE A 36 -18.35 2.19 -9.40
N ALA A 37 -18.47 3.34 -8.76
CA ALA A 37 -19.68 3.71 -8.04
C ALA A 37 -20.89 3.88 -8.98
N THR A 38 -20.66 4.23 -10.23
CA THR A 38 -21.68 4.33 -11.27
C THR A 38 -22.07 2.95 -11.81
N LEU A 39 -21.08 2.08 -12.07
CA LEU A 39 -21.30 0.77 -12.66
C LEU A 39 -21.89 -0.24 -11.67
N ASP A 40 -21.34 -0.29 -10.46
CA ASP A 40 -21.78 -1.19 -9.39
C ASP A 40 -21.64 -0.51 -8.02
N PRO A 41 -22.67 0.24 -7.59
CA PRO A 41 -22.67 0.89 -6.28
C PRO A 41 -22.49 -0.10 -5.12
N ALA A 42 -23.11 -1.28 -5.20
CA ALA A 42 -23.09 -2.27 -4.14
C ALA A 42 -21.70 -2.91 -3.98
N TRP A 43 -21.01 -3.18 -5.08
CA TRP A 43 -19.64 -3.65 -5.04
C TRP A 43 -18.70 -2.56 -4.52
N THR A 44 -18.89 -1.32 -4.97
CA THR A 44 -18.09 -0.17 -4.52
C THR A 44 -18.19 0.03 -3.02
N GLU A 45 -19.36 -0.13 -2.45
CA GLU A 45 -19.58 -0.06 -0.99
C GLU A 45 -18.78 -1.13 -0.24
N LYS A 46 -18.78 -2.37 -0.75
CA LYS A 46 -18.00 -3.49 -0.20
C LYS A 46 -16.48 -3.22 -0.32
N ALA A 47 -16.02 -2.69 -1.45
CA ALA A 47 -14.63 -2.34 -1.67
C ALA A 47 -14.18 -1.22 -0.71
N ILE A 48 -15.01 -0.22 -0.48
CA ILE A 48 -14.77 0.83 0.52
C ILE A 48 -14.68 0.22 1.92
N ALA A 49 -15.61 -0.68 2.28
CA ALA A 49 -15.60 -1.35 3.57
C ALA A 49 -14.29 -2.12 3.79
N LEU A 50 -13.85 -2.88 2.79
CA LEU A 50 -12.58 -3.60 2.83
C LEU A 50 -11.39 -2.65 3.00
N ALA A 51 -11.33 -1.58 2.24
CA ALA A 51 -10.23 -0.61 2.29
C ALA A 51 -10.08 0.12 3.63
N ILE A 52 -11.18 0.30 4.37
CA ILE A 52 -11.15 1.01 5.66
C ILE A 52 -11.14 0.08 6.87
N ALA A 53 -11.44 -1.22 6.68
CA ALA A 53 -11.53 -2.21 7.75
C ALA A 53 -10.30 -2.23 8.68
N PRO A 54 -9.04 -2.21 8.19
CA PRO A 54 -7.87 -2.20 9.06
C PRO A 54 -7.79 -0.98 9.98
N ARG A 55 -8.26 0.19 9.50
CA ARG A 55 -8.30 1.43 10.30
C ARG A 55 -9.41 1.40 11.35
N ILE A 56 -10.57 0.84 11.01
CA ILE A 56 -11.71 0.69 11.94
C ILE A 56 -11.36 -0.32 13.04
N ALA A 57 -10.61 -1.36 12.71
CA ALA A 57 -10.14 -2.35 13.67
C ALA A 57 -9.26 -1.77 14.78
N GLY A 58 -8.62 -0.60 14.54
CA GLY A 58 -7.88 0.15 15.55
C GLY A 58 -6.58 -0.52 16.03
N ALA A 59 -6.09 -1.55 15.33
CA ALA A 59 -4.83 -2.20 15.66
C ALA A 59 -3.61 -1.28 15.41
N LEU A 60 -3.74 -0.33 14.49
CA LEU A 60 -2.74 0.70 14.20
C LEU A 60 -3.34 2.07 14.47
N ASP A 61 -2.56 2.95 15.05
CA ASP A 61 -2.97 4.35 15.23
C ASP A 61 -3.08 5.09 13.88
N ALA A 62 -3.66 6.28 13.91
CA ALA A 62 -3.94 7.08 12.72
C ALA A 62 -2.65 7.49 11.99
N LYS A 63 -1.58 7.82 12.74
CA LYS A 63 -0.28 8.20 12.19
C LYS A 63 0.38 7.02 11.48
N THR A 64 0.50 5.90 12.15
CA THR A 64 1.08 4.68 11.60
C THR A 64 0.32 4.21 10.35
N SER A 65 -1.01 4.19 10.41
CA SER A 65 -1.85 3.82 9.26
C SER A 65 -1.64 4.75 8.06
N ALA A 66 -1.45 6.06 8.30
CA ALA A 66 -1.20 7.01 7.22
C ALA A 66 0.22 6.86 6.64
N LEU A 67 1.23 6.63 7.47
CA LEU A 67 2.62 6.38 7.03
C LEU A 67 2.71 5.10 6.17
N ILE A 68 2.05 4.02 6.57
CA ILE A 68 1.94 2.80 5.75
C ILE A 68 1.23 3.10 4.43
N GLY A 69 0.15 3.90 4.45
CA GLY A 69 -0.55 4.31 3.25
C GLY A 69 0.35 5.08 2.27
N ILE A 70 1.24 5.95 2.77
CA ILE A 70 2.25 6.63 1.94
C ILE A 70 3.16 5.59 1.27
N ALA A 71 3.69 4.62 2.03
CA ALA A 71 4.59 3.61 1.49
C ALA A 71 3.93 2.75 0.39
N LEU A 72 2.67 2.36 0.59
CA LEU A 72 1.91 1.57 -0.37
C LEU A 72 1.65 2.36 -1.66
N ASP A 73 1.17 3.60 -1.55
CA ASP A 73 0.83 4.42 -2.71
C ASP A 73 2.07 4.95 -3.44
N ALA A 74 3.21 5.12 -2.73
CA ALA A 74 4.49 5.54 -3.31
C ALA A 74 5.36 4.36 -3.78
N SER A 75 4.88 3.13 -3.67
CA SER A 75 5.64 1.95 -4.11
C SER A 75 5.91 2.02 -5.62
N VAL A 76 7.05 1.47 -6.05
CA VAL A 76 7.52 1.53 -7.45
C VAL A 76 6.56 0.88 -8.45
N THR A 77 5.69 -0.01 -7.98
CA THR A 77 4.69 -0.71 -8.80
C THR A 77 3.33 -0.02 -8.81
N HIS A 78 3.11 0.98 -7.95
CA HIS A 78 1.79 1.62 -7.80
C HIS A 78 1.81 3.10 -8.19
N LEU A 79 2.70 3.90 -7.58
CA LEU A 79 2.91 5.34 -7.85
C LEU A 79 1.59 6.14 -7.96
N TYR A 80 0.67 5.91 -7.02
CA TYR A 80 -0.65 6.51 -7.04
C TYR A 80 -0.64 7.91 -6.41
N VAL A 81 -0.38 8.93 -7.21
CA VAL A 81 -0.19 10.33 -6.75
C VAL A 81 -1.33 10.88 -5.92
N PRO A 82 -2.63 10.70 -6.25
CA PRO A 82 -3.72 11.19 -5.41
C PRO A 82 -3.74 10.54 -4.02
N GLY A 83 -3.41 9.27 -3.94
CA GLY A 83 -3.29 8.52 -2.68
C GLY A 83 -2.12 9.01 -1.83
N ILE A 84 -0.93 9.15 -2.42
CA ILE A 84 0.25 9.72 -1.75
C ILE A 84 -0.10 11.05 -1.10
N ARG A 85 -0.68 11.99 -1.85
CA ARG A 85 -1.09 13.30 -1.35
C ARG A 85 -2.03 13.18 -0.15
N ARG A 86 -3.07 12.38 -0.29
CA ARG A 86 -4.08 12.17 0.75
C ARG A 86 -3.48 11.57 2.02
N HIS A 87 -2.58 10.59 1.89
CA HIS A 87 -1.94 9.95 3.03
C HIS A 87 -0.91 10.85 3.70
N ILE A 88 -0.18 11.69 2.96
CA ILE A 88 0.70 12.74 3.54
C ILE A 88 -0.13 13.73 4.36
N GLN A 89 -1.25 14.23 3.84
CA GLN A 89 -2.13 15.14 4.59
C GLN A 89 -2.63 14.50 5.89
N ARG A 90 -3.03 13.22 5.85
CA ARG A 90 -3.48 12.48 7.03
C ARG A 90 -2.35 12.24 8.04
N ALA A 91 -1.15 11.92 7.57
CA ALA A 91 0.00 11.73 8.43
C ALA A 91 0.35 13.02 9.18
N LEU A 92 0.41 14.15 8.47
CA LEU A 92 0.64 15.46 9.06
C LEU A 92 -0.45 15.83 10.07
N ALA A 93 -1.72 15.63 9.74
CA ALA A 93 -2.85 15.87 10.65
C ALA A 93 -2.81 14.96 11.89
N ALA A 94 -2.21 13.78 11.79
CA ALA A 94 -2.00 12.84 12.90
C ALA A 94 -0.67 13.08 13.64
N GLY A 95 0.05 14.18 13.37
CA GLY A 95 1.28 14.58 14.06
C GLY A 95 2.53 13.86 13.57
N ALA A 96 2.55 13.37 12.32
CA ALA A 96 3.79 12.87 11.73
C ALA A 96 4.74 14.03 11.41
N SER A 97 6.04 13.82 11.67
CA SER A 97 7.07 14.78 11.32
C SER A 97 7.47 14.66 9.84
N ARG A 98 8.12 15.70 9.33
CA ARG A 98 8.73 15.69 8.00
C ARG A 98 9.72 14.53 7.86
N GLU A 99 10.52 14.31 8.90
CA GLU A 99 11.56 13.27 8.94
C GLU A 99 10.94 11.88 8.86
N GLU A 100 9.85 11.61 9.61
CA GLU A 100 9.12 10.36 9.55
C GLU A 100 8.58 10.10 8.13
N ILE A 101 7.95 11.09 7.51
CA ILE A 101 7.43 10.96 6.15
C ILE A 101 8.56 10.74 5.14
N THR A 102 9.67 11.48 5.28
CA THR A 102 10.84 11.32 4.41
C THR A 102 11.44 9.91 4.53
N ALA A 103 11.57 9.39 5.74
CA ALA A 103 12.06 8.03 5.98
C ALA A 103 11.16 6.97 5.32
N VAL A 104 9.85 7.13 5.40
CA VAL A 104 8.89 6.23 4.74
C VAL A 104 9.07 6.26 3.22
N LEU A 105 9.22 7.43 2.61
CA LEU A 105 9.47 7.55 1.17
C LEU A 105 10.80 6.90 0.76
N GLN A 106 11.86 7.09 1.56
CA GLN A 106 13.15 6.42 1.34
C GLN A 106 13.01 4.89 1.41
N LEU A 107 12.29 4.37 2.42
CA LEU A 107 12.02 2.93 2.53
C LEU A 107 11.22 2.40 1.35
N ALA A 108 10.23 3.15 0.86
CA ALA A 108 9.46 2.75 -0.32
C ALA A 108 10.34 2.61 -1.59
N THR A 109 11.38 3.45 -1.74
CA THR A 109 12.31 3.36 -2.88
C THR A 109 13.19 2.09 -2.86
N LEU A 110 13.40 1.48 -1.68
CA LEU A 110 14.23 0.27 -1.55
C LEU A 110 13.65 -0.92 -2.33
N GLN A 111 12.37 -0.93 -2.62
CA GLN A 111 11.75 -1.97 -3.47
C GLN A 111 12.42 -2.02 -4.85
N GLY A 112 12.89 -0.89 -5.38
CA GLY A 112 13.60 -0.83 -6.67
C GLY A 112 15.00 -1.44 -6.63
N LEU A 113 15.64 -1.54 -5.46
CA LEU A 113 16.98 -2.13 -5.34
C LEU A 113 17.01 -3.63 -5.64
N HIS A 114 15.88 -4.33 -5.48
CA HIS A 114 15.81 -5.74 -5.83
C HIS A 114 16.05 -6.02 -7.32
N SER A 115 15.88 -5.02 -8.19
CA SER A 115 16.26 -5.16 -9.60
C SER A 115 17.75 -5.46 -9.78
N MET A 116 18.61 -4.88 -8.95
CA MET A 116 20.05 -5.20 -8.94
C MET A 116 20.33 -6.63 -8.45
N CYS A 117 19.57 -7.10 -7.45
CA CYS A 117 19.73 -8.47 -6.94
C CYS A 117 19.39 -9.53 -7.99
N VAL A 118 18.48 -9.20 -8.91
CA VAL A 118 18.09 -10.08 -10.03
C VAL A 118 19.03 -9.92 -11.22
N ALA A 119 19.39 -8.69 -11.59
CA ALA A 119 20.16 -8.41 -12.81
C ALA A 119 21.66 -8.69 -12.65
N ALA A 120 22.25 -8.45 -11.49
CA ALA A 120 23.69 -8.61 -11.30
C ALA A 120 24.16 -10.06 -11.46
N PRO A 121 23.51 -11.10 -10.90
CA PRO A 121 23.89 -12.48 -11.17
C PRO A 121 23.84 -12.84 -12.68
N ILE A 122 22.78 -12.40 -13.38
CA ILE A 122 22.63 -12.62 -14.81
C ILE A 122 23.81 -12.00 -15.58
N LEU A 123 24.18 -10.76 -15.26
CA LEU A 123 25.33 -10.12 -15.89
C LEU A 123 26.62 -10.91 -15.63
N ILE A 124 26.84 -11.41 -14.43
CA ILE A 124 28.04 -12.20 -14.07
C ILE A 124 28.07 -13.49 -14.90
N GLU A 125 26.95 -14.18 -15.04
CA GLU A 125 26.82 -15.41 -15.85
C GLU A 125 27.11 -15.15 -17.34
N GLU A 126 26.56 -14.08 -17.89
CA GLU A 126 26.77 -13.70 -19.30
C GLU A 126 28.21 -13.28 -19.56
N LEU A 127 28.85 -12.56 -18.66
CA LEU A 127 30.28 -12.21 -18.77
C LEU A 127 31.16 -13.45 -18.74
N ALA A 128 30.90 -14.43 -17.88
CA ALA A 128 31.64 -15.67 -17.82
C ALA A 128 31.45 -16.49 -19.11
N SER A 129 30.25 -16.55 -19.64
CA SER A 129 29.92 -17.23 -20.89
C SER A 129 30.64 -16.60 -22.09
N ALA A 130 30.67 -15.27 -22.18
CA ALA A 130 31.37 -14.51 -23.21
C ALA A 130 32.89 -14.75 -23.16
N ALA A 131 33.46 -14.76 -21.95
CA ALA A 131 34.90 -15.03 -21.77
C ALA A 131 35.27 -16.46 -22.22
N ALA A 132 34.43 -17.45 -21.89
CA ALA A 132 34.64 -18.83 -22.32
C ALA A 132 34.56 -19.00 -23.86
N ALA A 133 33.63 -18.29 -24.51
CA ALA A 133 33.50 -18.28 -25.96
C ALA A 133 34.72 -17.68 -26.65
N ASN A 134 35.22 -16.55 -26.16
CA ASN A 134 36.42 -15.89 -26.70
C ASN A 134 37.68 -16.75 -26.56
N ASN A 135 37.86 -17.44 -25.42
CA ASN A 135 38.98 -18.37 -25.23
C ASN A 135 38.95 -19.53 -26.20
N LYS A 136 37.76 -20.11 -26.48
CA LYS A 136 37.61 -21.17 -27.47
C LYS A 136 37.91 -20.71 -28.89
N ALA A 137 37.51 -19.50 -29.28
CA ALA A 137 37.77 -18.92 -30.59
C ALA A 137 39.29 -18.69 -30.78
N THR A 138 39.99 -18.13 -29.76
CA THR A 138 41.46 -17.90 -29.83
C THR A 138 42.25 -19.19 -29.93
N THR A 139 41.84 -20.26 -29.24
CA THR A 139 42.51 -21.56 -29.30
C THR A 139 42.34 -22.23 -30.66
N ARG A 140 41.21 -22.01 -31.35
CA ARG A 140 40.93 -22.55 -32.66
C ARG A 140 41.72 -21.87 -33.80
N THR A 141 42.05 -20.59 -33.65
CA THR A 141 42.82 -19.82 -34.63
C THR A 141 44.34 -20.08 -34.55
N ARG A 142 44.81 -20.67 -33.46
CA ARG A 142 46.24 -21.00 -33.24
C ARG A 142 46.62 -22.45 -33.67
N ARG A 143 45.69 -23.22 -34.17
CA ARG A 143 45.91 -24.56 -34.77
C ARG A 143 45.80 -24.49 -36.29
#